data_8a348141ebb93e46bb9b79e97d56db1b
#
_entry.id   8a348141ebb93e46bb9b79e97d56db1b
#
_cell.length_a   1.000
_cell.length_b   1.000
_cell.length_c   1.000
_cell.angle_alpha   90.00
_cell.angle_beta   90.00
_cell.angle_gamma   90.00
#
_symmetry.space_group_name_H-M   'P 1'
#
loop_
_entity.id
_entity.type
_entity.pdbx_description
1 polymer ?
#
loop_
_entity_poly.entity_id
_entity_poly.type
_entity_poly.pdbx_seq_one_letter_code
_entity_poly.pdbx_strand_id
1 'polypeptide(L)'
;WIVDDYIALENSFQGINLSNGMEFGLVRYASDATKVFGYVRYVIPGSDAASQNIERGMLFTEVDGVQLTESNYRDLLLNDSTNYTISLAEFNSGNPVTNSTTINLSKTQLQENPVAIIKTIDEGSNKIGYLLYNQFSSSFDGELNAAFATFKSENITDLIIDLRYNGGGSVTTATYLGAMV
;
A
#
# COMPACT_ATOMS: atom_id res chain seq x y z
N TRP A 1 21.79 -16.81 -2.37
CA TRP A 1 21.12 -15.52 -2.57
C TRP A 1 22.10 -14.42 -2.16
N ILE A 2 22.46 -13.54 -3.08
CA ILE A 2 23.43 -12.46 -2.85
C ILE A 2 22.68 -11.16 -3.21
N VAL A 3 22.80 -10.15 -2.36
CA VAL A 3 22.27 -8.79 -2.60
C VAL A 3 23.43 -7.82 -2.69
N ASP A 4 23.34 -6.84 -3.57
CA ASP A 4 24.38 -5.84 -3.79
C ASP A 4 24.40 -4.80 -2.66
N ASP A 5 23.24 -4.50 -2.06
CA ASP A 5 23.07 -3.57 -0.92
C ASP A 5 22.36 -4.27 0.25
N TYR A 6 23.13 -4.72 1.24
CA TYR A 6 22.56 -5.36 2.42
C TYR A 6 21.89 -4.35 3.37
N ILE A 7 22.30 -3.07 3.35
CA ILE A 7 21.70 -2.03 4.18
C ILE A 7 20.29 -1.72 3.68
N ALA A 8 20.11 -1.63 2.35
CA ALA A 8 18.78 -1.47 1.76
C ALA A 8 17.87 -2.66 2.09
N LEU A 9 18.42 -3.87 2.08
CA LEU A 9 17.68 -5.07 2.47
C LEU A 9 17.28 -5.04 3.95
N GLU A 10 18.18 -4.70 4.87
CA GLU A 10 17.86 -4.56 6.30
C GLU A 10 16.81 -3.49 6.55
N ASN A 11 16.92 -2.34 5.87
CA ASN A 11 15.92 -1.28 5.93
C ASN A 11 14.53 -1.78 5.45
N SER A 12 14.50 -2.56 4.37
CA SER A 12 13.23 -3.10 3.85
C SER A 12 12.53 -4.04 4.85
N PHE A 13 13.29 -4.82 5.63
CA PHE A 13 12.73 -5.64 6.72
C PHE A 13 12.15 -4.79 7.86
N GLN A 14 12.63 -3.57 8.02
CA GLN A 14 12.10 -2.60 8.97
C GLN A 14 10.97 -1.73 8.37
N GLY A 15 10.53 -2.02 7.14
CA GLY A 15 9.50 -1.26 6.43
C GLY A 15 10.01 0.06 5.85
N ILE A 16 11.32 0.30 5.81
CA ILE A 16 11.93 1.49 5.23
C ILE A 16 12.29 1.19 3.77
N ASN A 17 11.60 1.84 2.85
CA ASN A 17 11.81 1.65 1.41
C ASN A 17 11.88 3.01 0.70
N LEU A 18 12.52 3.01 -0.48
CA LEU A 18 12.45 4.15 -1.39
C LEU A 18 11.06 4.16 -2.05
N SER A 19 10.17 5.03 -1.59
CA SER A 19 8.78 5.08 -2.03
C SER A 19 8.26 6.52 -2.09
N ASN A 20 7.30 6.77 -2.96
CA ASN A 20 6.48 7.98 -2.95
C ASN A 20 5.22 7.81 -2.11
N GLY A 21 4.96 6.62 -1.58
CA GLY A 21 3.81 6.31 -0.73
C GLY A 21 2.55 5.91 -1.47
N MET A 22 2.58 5.82 -2.80
CA MET A 22 1.47 5.25 -3.58
C MET A 22 1.62 3.73 -3.66
N GLU A 23 0.76 3.01 -2.97
CA GLU A 23 0.65 1.56 -3.11
C GLU A 23 -0.36 1.22 -4.20
N PHE A 24 0.05 0.38 -5.16
CA PHE A 24 -0.72 0.10 -6.35
C PHE A 24 -0.78 -1.39 -6.70
N GLY A 25 -1.71 -1.74 -7.54
CA GLY A 25 -1.74 -3.02 -8.24
C GLY A 25 -1.76 -2.80 -9.74
N LEU A 26 -1.38 -3.83 -10.49
CA LEU A 26 -1.40 -3.82 -11.94
C LEU A 26 -2.41 -4.83 -12.47
N VAL A 27 -3.14 -4.46 -13.51
CA VAL A 27 -4.14 -5.31 -14.20
C VAL A 27 -3.91 -5.23 -15.69
N ARG A 28 -4.07 -6.36 -16.38
CA ARG A 28 -4.03 -6.41 -17.85
C ARG A 28 -5.29 -5.81 -18.45
N TYR A 29 -5.13 -5.16 -19.59
CA TYR A 29 -6.29 -4.75 -20.38
C TYR A 29 -7.03 -5.99 -20.89
N ALA A 30 -8.36 -5.95 -20.86
CA ALA A 30 -9.18 -7.02 -21.42
C ALA A 30 -9.05 -7.14 -22.95
N SER A 31 -8.82 -5.99 -23.62
CA SER A 31 -8.68 -5.91 -25.08
C SER A 31 -7.26 -6.21 -25.58
N ASP A 32 -6.23 -6.10 -24.74
CA ASP A 32 -4.83 -6.30 -25.11
C ASP A 32 -4.02 -6.74 -23.88
N ALA A 33 -3.79 -8.03 -23.75
CA ALA A 33 -3.12 -8.61 -22.59
C ALA A 33 -1.64 -8.18 -22.45
N THR A 34 -1.05 -7.57 -23.46
CA THR A 34 0.32 -7.03 -23.38
C THR A 34 0.38 -5.70 -22.63
N LYS A 35 -0.74 -4.96 -22.61
CA LYS A 35 -0.87 -3.70 -21.89
C LYS A 35 -1.35 -3.93 -20.46
N VAL A 36 -0.83 -3.12 -19.55
CA VAL A 36 -1.28 -3.08 -18.17
C VAL A 36 -1.65 -1.65 -17.76
N PHE A 37 -2.48 -1.54 -16.75
CA PHE A 37 -2.76 -0.28 -16.07
C PHE A 37 -2.61 -0.46 -14.57
N GLY A 38 -2.28 0.61 -13.88
CA GLY A 38 -2.22 0.65 -12.43
C GLY A 38 -3.52 1.13 -11.82
N TYR A 39 -3.81 0.63 -10.62
CA TYR A 39 -4.84 1.16 -9.74
C TYR A 39 -4.27 1.38 -8.35
N VAL A 40 -4.62 2.49 -7.73
CA VAL A 40 -4.16 2.84 -6.38
C VAL A 40 -4.93 2.01 -5.35
N ARG A 41 -4.21 1.23 -4.54
CA ARG A 41 -4.75 0.43 -3.43
C ARG A 41 -4.98 1.29 -2.20
N TYR A 42 -3.95 2.02 -1.81
CA TYR A 42 -3.97 2.99 -0.72
C TYR A 42 -2.78 3.94 -0.86
N VAL A 43 -2.78 4.98 -0.06
CA VAL A 43 -1.70 5.98 -0.01
C VAL A 43 -1.23 6.11 1.42
N ILE A 44 0.08 6.11 1.62
CA ILE A 44 0.70 6.24 2.93
C ILE A 44 0.54 7.70 3.40
N PRO A 45 -0.05 7.95 4.58
CA PRO A 45 -0.20 9.30 5.10
C PRO A 45 1.13 10.05 5.24
N GLY A 46 1.15 11.32 4.87
CA GLY A 46 2.35 12.17 4.95
C GLY A 46 3.39 11.93 3.84
N SER A 47 3.11 11.04 2.89
CA SER A 47 3.96 10.77 1.73
C SER A 47 3.81 11.83 0.62
N ASP A 48 4.68 11.76 -0.38
CA ASP A 48 4.59 12.61 -1.57
C ASP A 48 3.26 12.37 -2.31
N ALA A 49 2.87 11.11 -2.52
CA ALA A 49 1.60 10.77 -3.15
C ALA A 49 0.38 11.36 -2.41
N ALA A 50 0.41 11.38 -1.08
CA ALA A 50 -0.63 12.03 -0.28
C ALA A 50 -0.68 13.54 -0.52
N SER A 51 0.48 14.20 -0.65
CA SER A 51 0.58 15.64 -0.91
C SER A 51 0.10 16.02 -2.32
N GLN A 52 0.17 15.08 -3.27
CA GLN A 52 -0.31 15.23 -4.64
C GLN A 52 -1.81 14.87 -4.81
N ASN A 53 -2.53 14.64 -3.70
CA ASN A 53 -3.93 14.24 -3.70
C ASN A 53 -4.22 12.94 -4.48
N ILE A 54 -3.28 12.00 -4.47
CA ILE A 54 -3.55 10.66 -4.96
C ILE A 54 -4.47 9.95 -3.97
N GLU A 55 -5.51 9.31 -4.50
CA GLU A 55 -6.51 8.63 -3.71
C GLU A 55 -6.69 7.17 -4.16
N ARG A 56 -7.15 6.35 -3.23
CA ARG A 56 -7.53 4.97 -3.51
C ARG A 56 -8.57 4.90 -4.64
N GLY A 57 -8.32 4.02 -5.60
CA GLY A 57 -9.19 3.78 -6.75
C GLY A 57 -8.82 4.58 -7.98
N MET A 58 -7.94 5.57 -7.89
CA MET A 58 -7.39 6.23 -9.06
C MET A 58 -6.67 5.23 -9.98
N LEU A 59 -6.82 5.42 -11.28
CA LEU A 59 -6.20 4.59 -12.31
C LEU A 59 -5.12 5.39 -13.03
N PHE A 60 -4.07 4.69 -13.47
CA PHE A 60 -3.03 5.26 -14.32
C PHE A 60 -2.57 4.25 -15.37
N THR A 61 -2.19 4.73 -16.53
CA THR A 61 -1.88 3.89 -17.70
C THR A 61 -0.48 4.09 -18.22
N GLU A 62 0.14 5.22 -17.89
CA GLU A 62 1.46 5.61 -18.41
C GLU A 62 2.36 6.09 -17.28
N VAL A 63 3.66 5.92 -17.50
CA VAL A 63 4.73 6.52 -16.70
C VAL A 63 5.67 7.26 -17.66
N ASP A 64 5.94 8.53 -17.36
CA ASP A 64 6.75 9.43 -18.18
C ASP A 64 6.30 9.47 -19.67
N GLY A 65 4.97 9.41 -19.87
CA GLY A 65 4.34 9.38 -21.21
C GLY A 65 4.45 8.05 -21.94
N VAL A 66 4.97 7.00 -21.29
CA VAL A 66 5.11 5.66 -21.86
C VAL A 66 4.01 4.75 -21.34
N GLN A 67 3.22 4.15 -22.25
CA GLN A 67 2.19 3.16 -21.90
C GLN A 67 2.79 1.98 -21.14
N LEU A 68 2.20 1.65 -20.00
CA LEU A 68 2.58 0.49 -19.21
C LEU A 68 2.25 -0.82 -19.94
N THR A 69 3.20 -1.73 -19.93
CA THR A 69 3.09 -3.08 -20.52
C THR A 69 3.66 -4.13 -19.58
N GLU A 70 3.41 -5.41 -19.87
CA GLU A 70 4.01 -6.52 -19.13
C GLU A 70 5.54 -6.53 -19.19
N SER A 71 6.12 -5.97 -20.26
CA SER A 71 7.57 -5.97 -20.45
C SER A 71 8.28 -4.77 -19.82
N ASN A 72 7.61 -3.62 -19.63
CA ASN A 72 8.27 -2.39 -19.19
C ASN A 72 7.89 -1.89 -17.79
N TYR A 73 6.82 -2.41 -17.17
CA TYR A 73 6.33 -1.86 -15.90
C TYR A 73 7.37 -1.90 -14.77
N ARG A 74 8.26 -2.91 -14.78
CA ARG A 74 9.34 -3.02 -13.77
C ARG A 74 10.35 -1.88 -13.93
N ASP A 75 10.77 -1.65 -15.15
CA ASP A 75 11.78 -0.63 -15.46
C ASP A 75 11.22 0.79 -15.27
N LEU A 76 9.91 0.97 -15.41
CA LEU A 76 9.26 2.28 -15.25
C LEU A 76 8.85 2.60 -13.80
N LEU A 77 8.34 1.61 -13.05
CA LEU A 77 7.77 1.82 -11.72
C LEU A 77 8.69 1.38 -10.58
N LEU A 78 9.47 0.30 -10.80
CA LEU A 78 10.24 -0.37 -9.75
C LEU A 78 11.74 -0.13 -9.84
N ASN A 79 12.17 0.80 -10.70
CA ASN A 79 13.56 1.24 -10.79
C ASN A 79 13.95 2.17 -9.61
N ASP A 80 15.24 2.48 -9.51
CA ASP A 80 15.79 3.36 -8.47
C ASP A 80 15.63 4.87 -8.79
N SER A 81 14.92 5.21 -9.88
CA SER A 81 14.61 6.61 -10.17
C SER A 81 13.81 7.22 -9.04
N THR A 82 14.26 8.38 -8.58
CA THR A 82 13.60 9.10 -7.48
C THR A 82 12.38 9.89 -7.92
N ASN A 83 12.20 10.13 -9.22
CA ASN A 83 11.08 10.89 -9.75
C ASN A 83 10.53 10.22 -11.01
N TYR A 84 9.22 10.26 -11.16
CA TYR A 84 8.52 9.88 -12.39
C TYR A 84 7.13 10.53 -12.41
N THR A 85 6.55 10.62 -13.61
CA THR A 85 5.21 11.18 -13.81
C THR A 85 4.25 10.06 -14.19
N ILE A 86 3.09 9.99 -13.54
CA ILE A 86 2.00 9.10 -13.97
C ILE A 86 0.96 9.88 -14.77
N SER A 87 0.38 9.25 -15.81
CA SER A 87 -0.80 9.76 -16.50
C SER A 87 -2.03 9.05 -15.95
N LEU A 88 -2.97 9.82 -15.39
CA LEU A 88 -4.21 9.28 -14.86
C LEU A 88 -5.14 8.78 -15.96
N ALA A 89 -6.04 7.89 -15.59
CA ALA A 89 -7.00 7.30 -16.50
C ALA A 89 -8.38 7.18 -15.87
N GLU A 90 -9.40 7.14 -16.71
CA GLU A 90 -10.77 6.86 -16.33
C GLU A 90 -11.25 5.56 -16.98
N PHE A 91 -12.08 4.82 -16.26
CA PHE A 91 -12.61 3.57 -16.78
C PHE A 91 -13.75 3.85 -17.76
N ASN A 92 -13.57 3.47 -19.01
CA ASN A 92 -14.57 3.66 -20.06
C ASN A 92 -14.82 2.34 -20.79
N SER A 93 -16.06 1.85 -20.72
CA SER A 93 -16.55 0.70 -21.49
C SER A 93 -15.63 -0.54 -21.45
N GLY A 94 -15.09 -0.87 -20.29
CA GLY A 94 -14.29 -2.09 -20.07
C GLY A 94 -12.79 -1.91 -20.10
N ASN A 95 -12.27 -0.72 -20.46
CA ASN A 95 -10.84 -0.41 -20.44
C ASN A 95 -10.58 0.97 -19.86
N PRO A 96 -9.47 1.18 -19.13
CA PRO A 96 -9.03 2.51 -18.75
C PRO A 96 -8.54 3.28 -19.99
N VAL A 97 -8.92 4.54 -20.03
CA VAL A 97 -8.48 5.49 -21.08
C VAL A 97 -7.72 6.63 -20.37
N THR A 98 -6.50 6.88 -20.82
CA THR A 98 -5.67 7.99 -20.30
C THR A 98 -6.44 9.31 -20.45
N ASN A 99 -6.48 10.10 -19.40
CA ASN A 99 -6.97 11.47 -19.46
C ASN A 99 -5.80 12.47 -19.52
N SER A 100 -6.10 13.77 -19.54
CA SER A 100 -5.07 14.82 -19.64
C SER A 100 -4.35 15.13 -18.32
N THR A 101 -4.69 14.44 -17.22
CA THR A 101 -4.13 14.72 -15.91
C THR A 101 -2.86 13.92 -15.71
N THR A 102 -1.77 14.61 -15.41
CA THR A 102 -0.50 14.00 -15.04
C THR A 102 -0.11 14.42 -13.63
N ILE A 103 0.51 13.51 -12.88
CA ILE A 103 0.99 13.77 -11.53
C ILE A 103 2.46 13.37 -11.45
N ASN A 104 3.31 14.30 -11.01
CA ASN A 104 4.72 14.04 -10.77
C ASN A 104 4.90 13.51 -9.35
N LEU A 105 5.60 12.41 -9.20
CA LEU A 105 5.80 11.70 -7.95
C LEU A 105 7.29 11.61 -7.61
N SER A 106 7.61 11.88 -6.36
CA SER A 106 8.97 11.81 -5.83
C SER A 106 9.09 10.70 -4.78
N LYS A 107 10.05 9.80 -4.98
CA LYS A 107 10.39 8.76 -4.00
C LYS A 107 11.37 9.31 -2.97
N THR A 108 11.12 9.03 -1.71
CA THR A 108 12.02 9.27 -0.59
C THR A 108 12.14 8.01 0.27
N GLN A 109 13.08 7.97 1.19
CA GLN A 109 13.06 6.91 2.20
C GLN A 109 11.83 7.13 3.08
N LEU A 110 10.90 6.18 2.99
CA LEU A 110 9.63 6.21 3.70
C LEU A 110 9.48 4.95 4.54
N GLN A 111 9.09 5.11 5.79
CA GLN A 111 8.73 4.00 6.67
C GLN A 111 7.22 3.93 6.80
N GLU A 112 6.62 2.82 6.36
CA GLU A 112 5.19 2.58 6.51
C GLU A 112 4.90 2.01 7.90
N ASN A 113 3.95 2.63 8.63
CA ASN A 113 3.34 2.00 9.79
C ASN A 113 2.31 0.97 9.31
N PRO A 114 2.54 -0.34 9.54
CA PRO A 114 1.65 -1.37 9.04
C PRO A 114 0.29 -1.42 9.77
N VAL A 115 0.17 -0.80 10.95
CA VAL A 115 -1.11 -0.56 11.63
C VAL A 115 -1.81 0.61 10.93
N ALA A 116 -2.34 0.34 9.73
CA ALA A 116 -2.77 1.38 8.79
C ALA A 116 -4.08 2.05 9.22
N ILE A 117 -5.03 1.29 9.76
CA ILE A 117 -6.31 1.81 10.25
C ILE A 117 -6.68 1.08 11.54
N ILE A 118 -7.02 1.87 12.55
CA ILE A 118 -7.69 1.42 13.77
C ILE A 118 -9.01 2.16 13.86
N LYS A 119 -10.11 1.45 14.00
CA LYS A 119 -11.43 2.06 14.08
C LYS A 119 -12.36 1.22 14.95
N THR A 120 -13.18 1.88 15.75
CA THR A 120 -14.32 1.24 16.42
C THR A 120 -15.60 1.63 15.71
N ILE A 121 -16.46 0.66 15.45
CA ILE A 121 -17.74 0.81 14.75
C ILE A 121 -18.84 0.37 15.72
N ASP A 122 -19.75 1.28 16.01
CA ASP A 122 -20.93 0.98 16.82
C ASP A 122 -22.07 0.49 15.92
N GLU A 123 -22.54 -0.75 16.17
CA GLU A 123 -23.63 -1.38 15.42
C GLU A 123 -24.66 -1.93 16.40
N GLY A 124 -25.62 -1.10 16.77
CA GLY A 124 -26.66 -1.43 17.75
C GLY A 124 -26.08 -1.71 19.15
N SER A 125 -26.17 -2.95 19.60
CA SER A 125 -25.57 -3.39 20.87
C SER A 125 -24.12 -3.85 20.75
N ASN A 126 -23.62 -4.00 19.53
CA ASN A 126 -22.29 -4.51 19.26
C ASN A 126 -21.32 -3.36 19.02
N LYS A 127 -20.11 -3.53 19.49
CA LYS A 127 -18.99 -2.62 19.25
C LYS A 127 -17.88 -3.38 18.57
N ILE A 128 -17.65 -3.06 17.29
CA ILE A 128 -16.76 -3.81 16.41
C ILE A 128 -15.43 -3.07 16.29
N GLY A 129 -14.33 -3.69 16.74
CA GLY A 129 -12.98 -3.24 16.43
C GLY A 129 -12.61 -3.60 15.00
N TYR A 130 -12.07 -2.64 14.24
CA TYR A 130 -11.54 -2.86 12.89
C TYR A 130 -10.07 -2.49 12.85
N LEU A 131 -9.24 -3.44 12.43
CA LEU A 131 -7.80 -3.27 12.21
C LEU A 131 -7.46 -3.58 10.76
N LEU A 132 -6.95 -2.61 10.01
CA LEU A 132 -6.26 -2.86 8.73
C LEU A 132 -4.77 -2.96 9.00
N TYR A 133 -4.17 -4.13 8.72
CA TYR A 133 -2.78 -4.44 9.03
C TYR A 133 -2.02 -4.94 7.79
N ASN A 134 -1.09 -4.11 7.28
CA ASN A 134 -0.51 -4.28 5.95
C ASN A 134 0.77 -5.15 5.92
N GLN A 135 1.47 -5.31 7.04
CA GLN A 135 2.71 -6.08 7.10
C GLN A 135 3.01 -6.56 8.51
N PHE A 136 3.56 -7.76 8.66
CA PHE A 136 4.10 -8.24 9.94
C PHE A 136 5.53 -7.70 10.14
N SER A 137 5.65 -6.54 10.77
CA SER A 137 6.94 -5.88 11.07
C SER A 137 7.15 -5.76 12.57
N SER A 138 8.21 -6.39 13.08
CA SER A 138 8.54 -6.36 14.51
C SER A 138 8.89 -4.97 15.03
N SER A 139 9.29 -4.06 14.15
CA SER A 139 9.55 -2.65 14.50
C SER A 139 8.28 -1.92 14.97
N PHE A 140 7.09 -2.49 14.68
CA PHE A 140 5.78 -1.90 14.99
C PHE A 140 4.93 -2.78 15.92
N ASP A 141 5.57 -3.72 16.64
CA ASP A 141 4.86 -4.55 17.65
C ASP A 141 4.25 -3.68 18.77
N GLY A 142 4.89 -2.54 19.08
CA GLY A 142 4.38 -1.55 20.03
C GLY A 142 3.07 -0.91 19.57
N GLU A 143 2.98 -0.47 18.33
CA GLU A 143 1.80 0.12 17.71
C GLU A 143 0.67 -0.90 17.59
N LEU A 144 1.01 -2.14 17.23
CA LEU A 144 0.05 -3.23 17.21
C LEU A 144 -0.54 -3.49 18.59
N ASN A 145 0.30 -3.56 19.62
CA ASN A 145 -0.15 -3.71 21.00
C ASN A 145 -1.03 -2.53 21.47
N ALA A 146 -0.67 -1.30 21.09
CA ALA A 146 -1.46 -0.11 21.39
C ALA A 146 -2.85 -0.15 20.74
N ALA A 147 -2.96 -0.67 19.49
CA ALA A 147 -4.24 -0.88 18.83
C ALA A 147 -5.16 -1.80 19.63
N PHE A 148 -4.64 -2.94 20.10
CA PHE A 148 -5.42 -3.88 20.94
C PHE A 148 -5.74 -3.32 22.31
N ALA A 149 -4.85 -2.52 22.91
CA ALA A 149 -5.13 -1.80 24.15
C ALA A 149 -6.30 -0.83 23.98
N THR A 150 -6.37 -0.13 22.84
CA THR A 150 -7.52 0.74 22.47
C THR A 150 -8.80 -0.08 22.38
N PHE A 151 -8.82 -1.17 21.63
CA PHE A 151 -9.99 -2.04 21.49
C PHE A 151 -10.47 -2.56 22.84
N LYS A 152 -9.54 -2.99 23.70
CA LYS A 152 -9.87 -3.44 25.07
C LYS A 152 -10.47 -2.32 25.90
N SER A 153 -9.92 -1.11 25.84
CA SER A 153 -10.43 0.03 26.61
C SER A 153 -11.83 0.47 26.16
N GLU A 154 -12.14 0.29 24.89
CA GLU A 154 -13.43 0.60 24.29
C GLU A 154 -14.45 -0.52 24.46
N ASN A 155 -14.05 -1.66 25.03
CA ASN A 155 -14.89 -2.84 25.29
C ASN A 155 -15.56 -3.34 24.00
N ILE A 156 -14.77 -3.57 22.93
CA ILE A 156 -15.28 -4.16 21.70
C ILE A 156 -15.86 -5.56 21.99
N THR A 157 -16.93 -5.90 21.28
CA THR A 157 -17.58 -7.24 21.35
C THR A 157 -17.10 -8.17 20.24
N ASP A 158 -16.69 -7.57 19.12
CA ASP A 158 -16.29 -8.28 17.91
C ASP A 158 -15.04 -7.60 17.31
N LEU A 159 -14.25 -8.39 16.57
CA LEU A 159 -13.03 -7.89 15.93
C LEU A 159 -12.97 -8.29 14.46
N ILE A 160 -12.67 -7.32 13.60
CA ILE A 160 -12.34 -7.53 12.19
C ILE A 160 -10.87 -7.21 11.99
N ILE A 161 -10.08 -8.19 11.57
CA ILE A 161 -8.70 -8.01 11.14
C ILE A 161 -8.66 -8.10 9.62
N ASP A 162 -8.33 -6.99 8.98
CA ASP A 162 -8.23 -6.90 7.52
C ASP A 162 -6.78 -7.03 7.08
N LEU A 163 -6.45 -8.14 6.46
CA LEU A 163 -5.11 -8.46 5.94
C LEU A 163 -5.05 -8.42 4.40
N ARG A 164 -6.02 -7.80 3.72
CA ARG A 164 -6.10 -7.81 2.24
C ARG A 164 -4.86 -7.28 1.53
N TYR A 165 -4.11 -6.40 2.18
CA TYR A 165 -2.86 -5.82 1.65
C TYR A 165 -1.61 -6.38 2.34
N ASN A 166 -1.77 -7.32 3.27
CA ASN A 166 -0.66 -7.87 4.02
C ASN A 166 0.17 -8.82 3.15
N GLY A 167 1.41 -8.44 2.90
CA GLY A 167 2.37 -9.23 2.12
C GLY A 167 3.14 -10.29 2.92
N GLY A 168 2.87 -10.42 4.23
CA GLY A 168 3.62 -11.31 5.13
C GLY A 168 4.60 -10.54 6.02
N GLY A 169 5.74 -11.16 6.37
CA GLY A 169 6.80 -10.58 7.18
C GLY A 169 7.23 -11.47 8.34
N SER A 170 7.41 -10.90 9.53
CA SER A 170 7.88 -11.58 10.74
C SER A 170 6.89 -12.63 11.24
N VAL A 171 7.33 -13.88 11.31
CA VAL A 171 6.54 -15.00 11.90
C VAL A 171 6.30 -14.75 13.39
N THR A 172 7.26 -14.17 14.10
CA THR A 172 7.12 -13.81 15.52
C THR A 172 5.99 -12.79 15.72
N THR A 173 5.95 -11.72 14.90
CA THR A 173 4.88 -10.72 14.94
C THR A 173 3.52 -11.32 14.57
N ALA A 174 3.49 -12.25 13.60
CA ALA A 174 2.24 -12.93 13.24
C ALA A 174 1.70 -13.79 14.40
N THR A 175 2.58 -14.52 15.11
CA THR A 175 2.22 -15.26 16.31
C THR A 175 1.81 -14.33 17.45
N TYR A 176 2.45 -13.17 17.58
CA TYR A 176 2.10 -12.16 18.56
C TYR A 176 0.69 -11.60 18.31
N LEU A 177 0.35 -11.27 17.05
CA LEU A 177 -1.02 -10.91 16.70
C LEU A 177 -2.02 -12.00 17.08
N GLY A 178 -1.72 -13.27 16.75
CA GLY A 178 -2.58 -14.41 17.08
C GLY A 178 -2.79 -14.62 18.59
N ALA A 179 -1.87 -14.17 19.42
CA ALA A 179 -1.99 -14.25 20.88
C ALA A 179 -2.83 -13.10 21.48
N MET A 180 -3.11 -12.05 20.72
CA MET A 180 -3.94 -10.91 21.15
C MET A 180 -5.43 -11.08 20.80
N VAL A 181 -5.75 -12.04 19.92
CA VAL A 181 -7.11 -12.37 19.47
C VAL A 181 -7.69 -13.47 20.34
#